data_091de2f9c633a5fc3b2ff576293de2ba
#
_entry.id   091de2f9c633a5fc3b2ff576293de2ba
#
_cell.length_a   1.000
_cell.length_b   1.000
_cell.length_c   1.000
_cell.angle_alpha   90.00
_cell.angle_beta   90.00
_cell.angle_gamma   90.00
#
_symmetry.space_group_name_H-M   'P 1'
#
loop_
_entity.id
_entity.type
_entity.pdbx_description
1 polymer ?
#
loop_
_entity_poly.entity_id
_entity_poly.type
_entity_poly.pdbx_seq_one_letter_code
_entity_poly.pdbx_strand_id
1 'polypeptide(L)'
;MKPKKAVVVLLDSLNRHMLGCYGGEEFLTPNLDRFAARSVKFNNHYTGSLPCMPARHDILVGAMDFLWRPWGSIELWERPITHYLRKMGIPTHLFSDHPHLFEVGGENYHTDFYSWEYTRGHEGDPWKTRADTSWLGTPALPAQGGKRHYDLNRTWFKDELDFPGPKTMKATAEWLAQHGKELDSFMLFVDEFDPHEPFDTPAPWANKYDPDWQDELMIWPPYAVDGVKNGKLSEREGQHIRANYGSKLSMIDHWFGKILDEMDNSNLWDDTLFIVCTDHGHYLGEKDIWGKPRVPQYETMGHTPL
;
A
#
# COMPACT_ATOMS: atom_id res chain seq x y z
N MET A 1 -24.79 17.31 5.25
CA MET A 1 -24.37 17.22 6.67
C MET A 1 -22.86 17.38 6.72
N LYS A 2 -22.26 17.95 7.77
CA LYS A 2 -20.79 17.95 7.87
C LYS A 2 -20.37 16.57 8.35
N PRO A 3 -19.35 15.94 7.74
CA PRO A 3 -18.86 14.64 8.19
C PRO A 3 -18.31 14.77 9.63
N LYS A 4 -18.59 13.76 10.43
CA LYS A 4 -18.08 13.62 11.81
C LYS A 4 -16.97 12.58 11.89
N LYS A 5 -16.92 11.71 10.91
CA LYS A 5 -15.99 10.60 10.81
C LYS A 5 -15.14 10.74 9.56
N ALA A 6 -13.94 10.22 9.59
CA ALA A 6 -13.06 10.14 8.43
C ALA A 6 -12.43 8.74 8.35
N VAL A 7 -12.43 8.18 7.15
CA VAL A 7 -11.68 6.96 6.79
C VAL A 7 -10.75 7.33 5.65
N VAL A 8 -9.46 7.15 5.85
CA VAL A 8 -8.43 7.37 4.84
C VAL A 8 -7.75 6.05 4.56
N VAL A 9 -7.79 5.59 3.31
CA VAL A 9 -7.11 4.40 2.85
C VAL A 9 -6.01 4.84 1.89
N LEU A 10 -4.78 4.69 2.31
CA LEU A 10 -3.58 4.91 1.51
C LEU A 10 -3.10 3.54 1.02
N LEU A 11 -2.99 3.37 -0.29
CA LEU A 11 -2.42 2.20 -0.95
C LEU A 11 -1.07 2.59 -1.53
N ASP A 12 0.02 2.01 -1.02
CA ASP A 12 1.38 2.39 -1.43
C ASP A 12 1.68 1.97 -2.86
N SER A 13 2.34 2.84 -3.61
CA SER A 13 2.78 2.55 -4.98
C SER A 13 1.65 2.24 -5.98
N LEU A 14 0.46 2.83 -5.78
CA LEU A 14 -0.72 2.58 -6.61
C LEU A 14 -0.67 3.36 -7.93
N ASN A 15 -0.48 2.66 -9.04
CA ASN A 15 -0.43 3.25 -10.37
C ASN A 15 -1.80 3.70 -10.87
N ARG A 16 -1.99 5.02 -10.98
CA ARG A 16 -3.24 5.62 -11.47
C ARG A 16 -3.68 5.08 -12.83
N HIS A 17 -2.77 4.99 -13.79
CA HIS A 17 -3.09 4.56 -15.17
C HIS A 17 -3.46 3.08 -15.29
N MET A 18 -3.29 2.28 -14.24
CA MET A 18 -3.67 0.87 -14.20
C MET A 18 -5.05 0.63 -13.56
N LEU A 19 -5.70 1.67 -13.04
CA LEU A 19 -7.02 1.57 -12.44
C LEU A 19 -8.12 1.75 -13.48
N GLY A 20 -9.14 0.88 -13.47
CA GLY A 20 -10.26 0.94 -14.40
C GLY A 20 -10.97 2.30 -14.36
N CYS A 21 -11.19 2.87 -13.17
CA CYS A 21 -11.80 4.19 -13.01
C CYS A 21 -11.00 5.35 -13.64
N TYR A 22 -9.73 5.14 -13.97
CA TYR A 22 -8.87 6.08 -14.71
C TYR A 22 -8.54 5.62 -16.13
N GLY A 23 -9.25 4.60 -16.63
CA GLY A 23 -9.11 4.09 -18.00
C GLY A 23 -8.08 2.98 -18.16
N GLY A 24 -7.60 2.38 -17.06
CA GLY A 24 -6.77 1.17 -17.11
C GLY A 24 -7.58 -0.04 -17.54
N GLU A 25 -7.04 -0.86 -18.44
CA GLU A 25 -7.71 -2.06 -18.98
C GLU A 25 -6.90 -3.35 -18.69
N GLU A 26 -5.68 -3.20 -18.20
CA GLU A 26 -4.75 -4.33 -18.04
C GLU A 26 -5.09 -5.20 -16.83
N PHE A 27 -5.52 -4.58 -15.74
CA PHE A 27 -5.78 -5.26 -14.48
C PHE A 27 -7.19 -4.97 -13.95
N LEU A 28 -7.75 -5.90 -13.19
CA LEU A 28 -9.11 -5.80 -12.67
C LEU A 28 -9.11 -5.13 -11.28
N THR A 29 -9.83 -4.01 -11.17
CA THR A 29 -10.00 -3.23 -9.94
C THR A 29 -11.47 -2.90 -9.66
N PRO A 30 -12.38 -3.91 -9.64
CA PRO A 30 -13.83 -3.66 -9.60
C PRO A 30 -14.30 -2.94 -8.34
N ASN A 31 -13.63 -3.08 -7.21
CA ASN A 31 -14.02 -2.43 -5.97
C ASN A 31 -13.55 -0.97 -5.91
N LEU A 32 -12.35 -0.66 -6.40
CA LEU A 32 -11.89 0.71 -6.59
C LEU A 32 -12.77 1.43 -7.62
N ASP A 33 -13.20 0.75 -8.69
CA ASP A 33 -14.11 1.29 -9.69
C ASP A 33 -15.52 1.53 -9.10
N ARG A 34 -16.03 0.59 -8.30
CA ARG A 34 -17.29 0.73 -7.54
C ARG A 34 -17.27 1.94 -6.60
N PHE A 35 -16.15 2.14 -5.90
CA PHE A 35 -15.97 3.30 -5.03
C PHE A 35 -15.89 4.60 -5.84
N ALA A 36 -15.09 4.64 -6.90
CA ALA A 36 -14.93 5.81 -7.75
C ALA A 36 -16.25 6.26 -8.40
N ALA A 37 -17.14 5.32 -8.76
CA ALA A 37 -18.43 5.61 -9.35
C ALA A 37 -19.37 6.44 -8.45
N ARG A 38 -19.12 6.47 -7.14
CA ARG A 38 -19.89 7.24 -6.14
C ARG A 38 -19.07 8.33 -5.45
N SER A 39 -17.88 8.60 -5.91
CA SER A 39 -16.92 9.52 -5.32
C SER A 39 -16.60 10.70 -6.24
N VAL A 40 -16.01 11.74 -5.67
CA VAL A 40 -15.33 12.77 -6.46
C VAL A 40 -13.96 12.24 -6.83
N LYS A 41 -13.70 12.11 -8.11
CA LYS A 41 -12.44 11.65 -8.68
C LYS A 41 -11.63 12.84 -9.17
N PHE A 42 -10.40 12.97 -8.67
CA PHE A 42 -9.49 14.04 -9.08
C PHE A 42 -8.67 13.61 -10.30
N ASN A 43 -8.75 14.40 -11.38
CA ASN A 43 -7.99 14.10 -12.60
C ASN A 43 -6.59 14.68 -12.58
N ASN A 44 -6.33 15.69 -11.78
CA ASN A 44 -5.05 16.42 -11.67
C ASN A 44 -4.58 16.47 -10.23
N HIS A 45 -4.30 15.29 -9.66
CA HIS A 45 -3.71 15.15 -8.34
C HIS A 45 -2.27 14.67 -8.48
N TYR A 46 -1.34 15.36 -7.82
CA TYR A 46 0.09 15.06 -7.85
C TYR A 46 0.63 14.94 -6.44
N THR A 47 1.51 13.97 -6.22
CA THR A 47 2.24 13.88 -4.96
C THR A 47 3.19 15.07 -4.79
N GLY A 48 3.32 15.56 -3.56
CA GLY A 48 4.19 16.68 -3.23
C GLY A 48 5.64 16.27 -3.06
N SER A 49 5.86 15.14 -2.40
CA SER A 49 7.20 14.64 -2.07
C SER A 49 7.32 13.15 -2.33
N LEU A 50 8.55 12.66 -2.50
CA LEU A 50 8.90 11.28 -2.87
C LEU A 50 10.12 10.80 -2.05
N PRO A 51 10.23 9.51 -1.82
CA PRO A 51 9.25 8.44 -1.98
C PRO A 51 8.32 8.31 -0.77
N CYS A 52 8.04 7.08 -0.31
CA CYS A 52 7.01 6.70 0.66
C CYS A 52 6.92 7.58 1.92
N MET A 53 8.01 7.74 2.69
CA MET A 53 7.98 8.47 3.96
C MET A 53 7.82 9.98 3.78
N PRO A 54 8.54 10.67 2.85
CA PRO A 54 8.28 12.07 2.56
C PRO A 54 6.84 12.36 2.10
N ALA A 55 6.24 11.48 1.29
CA ALA A 55 4.85 11.64 0.88
C ALA A 55 3.87 11.51 2.08
N ARG A 56 4.13 10.57 2.99
CA ARG A 56 3.34 10.44 4.22
C ARG A 56 3.50 11.63 5.16
N HIS A 57 4.68 12.20 5.19
CA HIS A 57 4.92 13.44 5.93
C HIS A 57 4.03 14.57 5.38
N ASP A 58 4.03 14.77 4.06
CA ASP A 58 3.15 15.74 3.40
C ASP A 58 1.67 15.52 3.77
N ILE A 59 1.21 14.26 3.72
CA ILE A 59 -0.19 13.89 4.00
C ILE A 59 -0.56 14.17 5.46
N LEU A 60 0.30 13.85 6.41
CA LEU A 60 -0.01 13.95 7.84
C LEU A 60 0.27 15.33 8.42
N VAL A 61 1.34 15.99 7.97
CA VAL A 61 1.77 17.30 8.50
C VAL A 61 1.24 18.46 7.65
N GLY A 62 0.93 18.21 6.37
CA GLY A 62 0.43 19.25 5.47
C GLY A 62 1.52 20.21 4.97
N ALA A 63 2.77 19.77 4.98
CA ALA A 63 3.93 20.56 4.53
C ALA A 63 4.81 19.70 3.63
N MET A 64 5.12 20.22 2.43
CA MET A 64 5.94 19.48 1.47
C MET A 64 7.41 19.42 1.88
N ASP A 65 7.96 18.21 1.88
CA ASP A 65 9.38 17.95 2.15
C ASP A 65 10.27 18.16 0.91
N PHE A 66 9.69 18.18 -0.26
CA PHE A 66 10.41 18.25 -1.52
C PHE A 66 11.44 19.37 -1.55
N LEU A 67 12.65 19.04 -1.97
CA LEU A 67 13.84 19.89 -2.12
C LEU A 67 14.53 20.34 -0.81
N TRP A 68 13.94 20.16 0.37
CA TRP A 68 14.59 20.69 1.57
C TRP A 68 14.75 19.64 2.70
N ARG A 69 14.04 18.52 2.62
CA ARG A 69 14.08 17.48 3.63
C ARG A 69 14.24 16.09 3.01
N PRO A 70 15.15 15.27 3.52
CA PRO A 70 15.31 13.88 3.11
C PRO A 70 14.26 12.99 3.80
N TRP A 71 14.31 11.68 3.48
CA TRP A 71 13.63 10.63 4.26
C TRP A 71 13.94 10.79 5.75
N GLY A 72 12.89 10.84 6.57
CA GLY A 72 13.02 11.03 8.01
C GLY A 72 11.71 10.97 8.77
N SER A 73 11.82 11.10 10.07
CA SER A 73 10.73 11.08 11.04
C SER A 73 9.84 12.34 10.99
N ILE A 74 8.64 12.28 11.60
CA ILE A 74 7.93 13.50 12.01
C ILE A 74 8.67 14.06 13.22
N GLU A 75 9.10 15.31 13.13
CA GLU A 75 9.89 15.94 14.17
C GLU A 75 9.02 16.36 15.38
N LEU A 76 9.63 16.42 16.55
CA LEU A 76 8.92 16.71 17.80
C LEU A 76 8.21 18.08 17.84
N TRP A 77 8.63 19.04 17.01
CA TRP A 77 8.00 20.34 16.89
C TRP A 77 6.88 20.39 15.82
N GLU A 78 6.78 19.39 14.97
CA GLU A 78 5.75 19.29 13.95
C GLU A 78 4.41 18.88 14.57
N ARG A 79 3.32 19.19 13.89
CA ARG A 79 1.98 18.94 14.38
C ARG A 79 1.15 18.28 13.28
N PRO A 80 1.17 16.96 13.20
CA PRO A 80 0.34 16.22 12.25
C PRO A 80 -1.16 16.42 12.55
N ILE A 81 -2.00 16.12 11.58
CA ILE A 81 -3.47 16.24 11.73
C ILE A 81 -3.99 15.50 12.96
N THR A 82 -3.41 14.35 13.29
CA THR A 82 -3.75 13.54 14.47
C THR A 82 -3.60 14.33 15.77
N HIS A 83 -2.58 15.18 15.87
CA HIS A 83 -2.37 16.05 17.02
C HIS A 83 -3.56 17.01 17.25
N TYR A 84 -4.08 17.62 16.17
CA TYR A 84 -5.21 18.54 16.27
C TYR A 84 -6.50 17.79 16.60
N LEU A 85 -6.74 16.64 15.97
CA LEU A 85 -7.91 15.82 16.24
C LEU A 85 -7.93 15.33 17.69
N ARG A 86 -6.79 14.90 18.22
CA ARG A 86 -6.67 14.50 19.63
C ARG A 86 -7.00 15.66 20.58
N LYS A 87 -6.55 16.88 20.30
CA LYS A 87 -6.91 18.07 21.07
C LYS A 87 -8.42 18.40 21.05
N MET A 88 -9.08 18.01 19.98
CA MET A 88 -10.54 18.14 19.84
C MET A 88 -11.30 16.98 20.47
N GLY A 89 -10.62 16.01 21.09
CA GLY A 89 -11.23 14.81 21.67
C GLY A 89 -11.73 13.80 20.63
N ILE A 90 -11.24 13.89 19.39
CA ILE A 90 -11.58 12.96 18.29
C ILE A 90 -10.57 11.81 18.31
N PRO A 91 -11.02 10.56 18.57
CA PRO A 91 -10.13 9.39 18.51
C PRO A 91 -9.58 9.18 17.10
N THR A 92 -8.31 8.80 17.04
CA THR A 92 -7.63 8.46 15.79
C THR A 92 -7.07 7.06 15.90
N HIS A 93 -7.28 6.23 14.88
CA HIS A 93 -6.71 4.87 14.83
C HIS A 93 -5.94 4.66 13.53
N LEU A 94 -4.78 4.00 13.63
CA LEU A 94 -3.96 3.61 12.49
C LEU A 94 -3.94 2.09 12.36
N PHE A 95 -4.29 1.58 11.20
CA PHE A 95 -3.87 0.26 10.75
C PHE A 95 -2.74 0.40 9.74
N SER A 96 -1.67 -0.35 9.91
CA SER A 96 -0.57 -0.35 8.94
C SER A 96 0.15 -1.69 8.88
N ASP A 97 0.60 -2.05 7.70
CA ASP A 97 1.60 -3.10 7.46
C ASP A 97 2.89 -2.53 6.86
N HIS A 98 3.02 -1.21 6.83
CA HIS A 98 4.16 -0.49 6.28
C HIS A 98 5.35 -0.52 7.27
N PRO A 99 6.41 -1.31 6.99
CA PRO A 99 7.50 -1.51 7.96
C PRO A 99 8.29 -0.24 8.26
N HIS A 100 8.39 0.69 7.29
CA HIS A 100 9.16 1.92 7.45
C HIS A 100 8.60 2.90 8.50
N LEU A 101 7.35 2.76 8.91
CA LEU A 101 6.80 3.51 10.05
C LEU A 101 7.35 3.06 11.40
N PHE A 102 8.04 1.91 11.45
CA PHE A 102 8.47 1.24 12.68
C PHE A 102 9.98 0.96 12.70
N GLU A 103 10.73 1.60 11.82
CA GLU A 103 12.19 1.52 11.76
C GLU A 103 12.84 2.90 11.90
N VAL A 104 14.18 2.93 11.97
CA VAL A 104 14.95 4.18 12.03
C VAL A 104 14.67 5.04 10.80
N GLY A 105 14.23 6.28 11.02
CA GLY A 105 13.78 7.21 9.98
C GLY A 105 12.26 7.23 9.78
N GLY A 106 11.50 6.38 10.50
CA GLY A 106 10.04 6.34 10.52
C GLY A 106 9.42 6.75 11.85
N GLU A 107 10.22 7.32 12.75
CA GLU A 107 9.76 7.67 14.09
C GLU A 107 8.65 8.72 14.06
N ASN A 108 7.76 8.60 15.04
CA ASN A 108 6.67 9.54 15.31
C ASN A 108 5.48 9.55 14.34
N TYR A 109 5.50 8.79 13.26
CA TYR A 109 4.34 8.69 12.36
C TYR A 109 3.13 8.04 13.05
N HIS A 110 3.35 6.94 13.75
CA HIS A 110 2.30 6.18 14.44
C HIS A 110 2.01 6.69 15.86
N THR A 111 3.00 7.28 16.53
CA THR A 111 2.92 7.60 17.96
C THR A 111 1.93 8.70 18.32
N ASP A 112 1.56 9.57 17.37
CA ASP A 112 0.58 10.63 17.62
C ASP A 112 -0.88 10.19 17.39
N PHE A 113 -1.11 8.99 16.84
CA PHE A 113 -2.42 8.38 16.83
C PHE A 113 -2.85 7.99 18.26
N TYR A 114 -4.14 8.03 18.53
CA TYR A 114 -4.69 7.61 19.83
C TYR A 114 -4.48 6.12 20.07
N SER A 115 -4.61 5.31 19.01
CA SER A 115 -4.33 3.88 19.00
C SER A 115 -3.84 3.43 17.62
N TRP A 116 -3.11 2.33 17.56
CA TRP A 116 -2.59 1.81 16.31
C TRP A 116 -2.35 0.30 16.38
N GLU A 117 -2.41 -0.34 15.22
CA GLU A 117 -2.07 -1.74 15.02
C GLU A 117 -1.12 -1.90 13.84
N TYR A 118 -0.06 -2.67 14.03
CA TYR A 118 0.93 -2.98 13.01
C TYR A 118 0.87 -4.45 12.63
N THR A 119 0.53 -4.73 11.38
CA THR A 119 0.59 -6.07 10.78
C THR A 119 2.00 -6.35 10.30
N ARG A 120 2.64 -7.36 10.90
CA ARG A 120 4.04 -7.71 10.66
C ARG A 120 4.24 -8.59 9.43
N GLY A 121 5.42 -8.49 8.82
CA GLY A 121 5.92 -9.46 7.84
C GLY A 121 6.13 -8.94 6.43
N HIS A 122 5.73 -7.69 6.14
CA HIS A 122 5.90 -7.11 4.81
C HIS A 122 7.36 -6.74 4.53
N GLU A 123 7.76 -6.75 3.27
CA GLU A 123 9.08 -6.32 2.77
C GLU A 123 10.25 -6.80 3.66
N GLY A 124 11.09 -5.89 4.11
CA GLY A 124 12.26 -6.16 4.96
C GLY A 124 11.97 -6.23 6.46
N ASP A 125 10.70 -6.29 6.89
CA ASP A 125 10.33 -6.31 8.31
C ASP A 125 11.07 -7.41 9.10
N PRO A 126 11.85 -7.10 10.12
CA PRO A 126 12.58 -8.08 10.94
C PRO A 126 11.64 -8.81 11.91
N TRP A 127 10.62 -9.50 11.39
CA TRP A 127 9.60 -10.18 12.19
C TRP A 127 10.03 -11.55 12.69
N LYS A 128 10.48 -12.42 11.79
CA LYS A 128 10.83 -13.81 12.13
C LYS A 128 12.34 -14.01 12.17
N THR A 129 12.80 -14.85 13.12
CA THR A 129 14.21 -15.18 13.28
C THR A 129 14.64 -16.47 12.56
N ARG A 130 13.66 -17.31 12.18
CA ARG A 130 13.88 -18.57 11.46
C ARG A 130 12.72 -18.89 10.52
N ALA A 131 12.99 -19.70 9.51
CA ALA A 131 11.95 -20.23 8.62
C ALA A 131 11.02 -21.22 9.36
N ASP A 132 9.74 -21.24 8.98
CA ASP A 132 8.85 -22.35 9.32
C ASP A 132 8.97 -23.43 8.24
N THR A 133 9.59 -24.56 8.60
CA THR A 133 9.77 -25.71 7.70
C THR A 133 8.70 -26.78 7.90
N SER A 134 7.73 -26.58 8.80
CA SER A 134 6.78 -27.61 9.20
C SER A 134 5.79 -28.02 8.10
N TRP A 135 5.59 -27.17 7.10
CA TRP A 135 4.60 -27.36 6.02
C TRP A 135 5.18 -27.20 4.61
N LEU A 136 6.40 -26.66 4.49
CA LEU A 136 7.08 -26.46 3.20
C LEU A 136 7.60 -27.80 2.66
N GLY A 137 7.00 -28.28 1.58
CA GLY A 137 7.52 -29.40 0.81
C GLY A 137 8.73 -29.06 -0.06
N THR A 138 9.00 -27.76 -0.24
CA THR A 138 10.12 -27.22 -1.02
C THR A 138 10.80 -26.11 -0.23
N PRO A 139 12.08 -25.81 -0.51
CA PRO A 139 12.78 -24.69 0.09
C PRO A 139 11.98 -23.39 -0.07
N ALA A 140 12.11 -22.50 0.91
CA ALA A 140 11.61 -21.15 0.82
C ALA A 140 11.99 -20.50 -0.51
N LEU A 141 11.18 -19.54 -0.95
CA LEU A 141 11.45 -18.75 -2.15
C LEU A 141 12.93 -18.34 -2.16
N PRO A 142 13.63 -18.48 -3.29
CA PRO A 142 15.00 -18.06 -3.39
C PRO A 142 15.12 -16.58 -3.05
N ALA A 143 16.16 -16.22 -2.30
CA ALA A 143 16.41 -14.85 -1.86
C ALA A 143 16.66 -13.95 -3.08
N GLN A 144 15.64 -13.23 -3.51
CA GLN A 144 15.74 -12.25 -4.59
C GLN A 144 16.06 -10.87 -3.99
N GLY A 145 17.08 -10.21 -4.53
CA GLY A 145 17.39 -8.82 -4.20
C GLY A 145 17.86 -8.53 -2.77
N GLY A 146 18.26 -9.56 -1.99
CA GLY A 146 18.84 -9.37 -0.66
C GLY A 146 17.84 -9.11 0.47
N LYS A 147 16.56 -9.26 0.25
CA LYS A 147 15.50 -9.07 1.25
C LYS A 147 15.29 -10.34 2.11
N ARG A 148 16.35 -10.80 2.78
CA ARG A 148 16.35 -12.04 3.57
C ARG A 148 15.25 -12.14 4.63
N HIS A 149 14.83 -11.02 5.21
CA HIS A 149 13.76 -11.03 6.20
C HIS A 149 12.42 -11.40 5.58
N TYR A 150 12.13 -10.91 4.38
CA TYR A 150 10.91 -11.32 3.67
C TYR A 150 10.89 -12.83 3.41
N ASP A 151 11.98 -13.40 2.94
CA ASP A 151 12.07 -14.86 2.68
C ASP A 151 11.78 -15.68 3.93
N LEU A 152 12.28 -15.23 5.09
CA LEU A 152 11.97 -15.85 6.38
C LEU A 152 10.51 -15.68 6.77
N ASN A 153 9.99 -14.46 6.66
CA ASN A 153 8.62 -14.11 6.99
C ASN A 153 7.64 -14.92 6.12
N ARG A 154 7.92 -14.99 4.81
CA ARG A 154 7.09 -15.67 3.82
C ARG A 154 6.85 -17.14 4.15
N THR A 155 7.80 -17.80 4.78
CA THR A 155 7.63 -19.21 5.20
C THR A 155 6.54 -19.40 6.26
N TRP A 156 6.08 -18.32 6.90
CA TRP A 156 5.01 -18.33 7.89
C TRP A 156 3.63 -17.99 7.30
N PHE A 157 3.58 -17.63 6.01
CA PHE A 157 2.31 -17.33 5.33
C PHE A 157 1.78 -18.61 4.69
N LYS A 158 0.78 -19.22 5.31
CA LYS A 158 0.15 -20.48 4.87
C LYS A 158 -1.09 -20.21 4.05
N ASP A 159 -1.86 -19.23 4.47
CA ASP A 159 -3.12 -18.84 3.86
C ASP A 159 -3.08 -17.35 3.44
N GLU A 160 -4.04 -16.93 2.64
CA GLU A 160 -4.17 -15.56 2.17
C GLU A 160 -4.19 -14.54 3.32
N LEU A 161 -4.86 -14.88 4.43
CA LEU A 161 -4.94 -14.04 5.62
C LEU A 161 -3.66 -13.98 6.46
N ASP A 162 -2.62 -14.71 6.10
CA ASP A 162 -1.31 -14.56 6.70
C ASP A 162 -0.49 -13.46 6.02
N PHE A 163 -0.88 -13.08 4.79
CA PHE A 163 -0.27 -11.96 4.09
C PHE A 163 -0.67 -10.63 4.74
N PRO A 164 0.27 -9.69 4.88
CA PRO A 164 0.04 -8.45 5.61
C PRO A 164 -1.13 -7.62 5.07
N GLY A 165 -1.21 -7.38 3.76
CA GLY A 165 -2.26 -6.59 3.15
C GLY A 165 -3.68 -7.11 3.42
N PRO A 166 -4.03 -8.35 3.05
CA PRO A 166 -5.30 -8.97 3.39
C PRO A 166 -5.65 -8.89 4.88
N LYS A 167 -4.66 -9.10 5.73
CA LYS A 167 -4.85 -9.05 7.19
C LYS A 167 -5.14 -7.64 7.69
N THR A 168 -4.43 -6.64 7.19
CA THR A 168 -4.63 -5.22 7.52
C THR A 168 -6.02 -4.74 7.09
N MET A 169 -6.44 -5.06 5.86
CA MET A 169 -7.76 -4.69 5.36
C MET A 169 -8.89 -5.40 6.11
N LYS A 170 -8.68 -6.68 6.46
CA LYS A 170 -9.65 -7.42 7.29
C LYS A 170 -9.81 -6.79 8.66
N ALA A 171 -8.71 -6.48 9.35
CA ALA A 171 -8.73 -5.83 10.66
C ALA A 171 -9.44 -4.47 10.59
N THR A 172 -9.23 -3.71 9.52
CA THR A 172 -9.92 -2.45 9.25
C THR A 172 -11.44 -2.64 9.14
N ALA A 173 -11.90 -3.62 8.36
CA ALA A 173 -13.33 -3.90 8.23
C ALA A 173 -13.94 -4.34 9.57
N GLU A 174 -13.26 -5.19 10.32
CA GLU A 174 -13.70 -5.63 11.66
C GLU A 174 -13.77 -4.46 12.65
N TRP A 175 -12.82 -3.54 12.60
CA TRP A 175 -12.84 -2.35 13.44
C TRP A 175 -14.04 -1.44 13.12
N LEU A 176 -14.34 -1.24 11.83
CA LEU A 176 -15.52 -0.49 11.39
C LEU A 176 -16.82 -1.14 11.85
N ALA A 177 -16.92 -2.48 11.78
CA ALA A 177 -18.06 -3.24 12.27
C ALA A 177 -18.27 -3.05 13.78
N GLN A 178 -17.18 -3.02 14.54
CA GLN A 178 -17.24 -2.92 16.01
C GLN A 178 -17.47 -1.49 16.49
N HIS A 179 -16.80 -0.50 15.87
CA HIS A 179 -16.71 0.85 16.40
C HIS A 179 -17.38 1.91 15.53
N GLY A 180 -17.65 1.61 14.27
CA GLY A 180 -18.13 2.59 13.31
C GLY A 180 -19.44 3.28 13.71
N LYS A 181 -20.35 2.53 14.36
CA LYS A 181 -21.62 3.07 14.89
C LYS A 181 -21.50 3.56 16.33
N GLU A 182 -20.62 2.95 17.12
CA GLU A 182 -20.49 3.24 18.54
C GLU A 182 -19.80 4.60 18.81
N LEU A 183 -18.92 5.02 17.93
CA LEU A 183 -18.20 6.29 18.04
C LEU A 183 -18.93 7.40 17.29
N ASP A 184 -19.21 8.50 17.98
CA ASP A 184 -19.81 9.70 17.38
C ASP A 184 -18.89 10.38 16.35
N SER A 185 -17.57 10.28 16.57
CA SER A 185 -16.56 10.85 15.70
C SER A 185 -15.26 10.04 15.78
N PHE A 186 -14.55 9.91 14.68
CA PHE A 186 -13.23 9.30 14.62
C PHE A 186 -12.50 9.65 13.33
N MET A 187 -11.18 9.43 13.32
CA MET A 187 -10.38 9.31 12.11
C MET A 187 -9.71 7.93 12.10
N LEU A 188 -10.03 7.13 11.09
CA LEU A 188 -9.38 5.86 10.80
C LEU A 188 -8.43 6.07 9.63
N PHE A 189 -7.14 5.79 9.83
CA PHE A 189 -6.12 5.83 8.78
C PHE A 189 -5.62 4.42 8.54
N VAL A 190 -5.73 3.97 7.30
CA VAL A 190 -5.26 2.67 6.84
C VAL A 190 -4.08 2.94 5.93
N ASP A 191 -2.89 2.67 6.40
CA ASP A 191 -1.64 2.76 5.65
C ASP A 191 -1.27 1.36 5.16
N GLU A 192 -1.84 1.02 4.03
CA GLU A 192 -1.70 -0.28 3.38
C GLU A 192 -0.52 -0.26 2.42
N PHE A 193 0.44 -1.16 2.64
CA PHE A 193 1.67 -1.17 1.87
C PHE A 193 1.54 -1.83 0.49
N ASP A 194 0.51 -2.62 0.24
CA ASP A 194 0.22 -3.14 -1.10
C ASP A 194 -0.41 -2.04 -1.99
N PRO A 195 -0.12 -2.04 -3.29
CA PRO A 195 0.63 -3.02 -4.08
C PRO A 195 2.15 -2.78 -4.21
N HIS A 196 2.83 -2.17 -3.22
CA HIS A 196 4.29 -2.08 -3.17
C HIS A 196 4.95 -3.47 -3.32
N GLU A 197 6.20 -3.54 -3.78
CA GLU A 197 6.96 -4.79 -3.77
C GLU A 197 7.21 -5.29 -2.33
N PRO A 198 7.32 -6.62 -2.13
CA PRO A 198 7.39 -7.69 -3.11
C PRO A 198 6.02 -8.02 -3.71
N PHE A 199 5.98 -8.23 -5.03
CA PHE A 199 4.74 -8.56 -5.76
C PHE A 199 4.34 -10.03 -5.60
N ASP A 200 4.38 -10.52 -4.38
CA ASP A 200 4.04 -11.89 -4.00
C ASP A 200 2.57 -11.99 -3.61
N THR A 201 1.90 -13.00 -4.11
CA THR A 201 0.49 -13.25 -3.81
C THR A 201 0.22 -14.74 -3.67
N PRO A 202 -0.72 -15.15 -2.80
CA PRO A 202 -1.18 -16.54 -2.71
C PRO A 202 -2.18 -16.88 -3.83
N ALA A 203 -2.51 -18.17 -3.95
CA ALA A 203 -3.71 -18.55 -4.69
C ALA A 203 -4.96 -17.92 -4.03
N PRO A 204 -5.98 -17.48 -4.82
CA PRO A 204 -6.13 -17.64 -6.26
C PRO A 204 -5.49 -16.53 -7.11
N TRP A 205 -4.74 -15.61 -6.49
CA TRP A 205 -4.17 -14.43 -7.14
C TRP A 205 -2.85 -14.72 -7.86
N ALA A 206 -2.07 -15.67 -7.34
CA ALA A 206 -0.79 -16.06 -7.91
C ALA A 206 -0.91 -16.34 -9.41
N ASN A 207 -0.01 -15.76 -10.21
CA ASN A 207 0.05 -15.91 -11.67
C ASN A 207 -1.25 -15.54 -12.42
N LYS A 208 -2.14 -14.76 -11.80
CA LYS A 208 -3.46 -14.42 -12.38
C LYS A 208 -3.35 -13.80 -13.78
N TYR A 209 -2.35 -12.99 -14.03
CA TYR A 209 -2.14 -12.29 -15.30
C TYR A 209 -0.99 -12.88 -16.14
N ASP A 210 -0.34 -13.93 -15.64
CA ASP A 210 0.74 -14.62 -16.34
C ASP A 210 0.76 -16.13 -15.98
N PRO A 211 -0.31 -16.87 -16.32
CA PRO A 211 -0.48 -18.27 -15.92
C PRO A 211 0.53 -19.22 -16.59
N ASP A 212 1.15 -18.79 -17.68
CA ASP A 212 2.09 -19.61 -18.46
C ASP A 212 3.55 -19.45 -18.00
N TRP A 213 3.82 -18.66 -16.97
CA TRP A 213 5.15 -18.50 -16.41
C TRP A 213 5.62 -19.78 -15.72
N GLN A 214 6.80 -20.29 -16.13
CA GLN A 214 7.35 -21.57 -15.61
C GLN A 214 8.72 -21.40 -14.94
N ASP A 215 9.31 -20.19 -15.05
CA ASP A 215 10.62 -19.91 -14.50
C ASP A 215 10.52 -19.44 -13.04
N GLU A 216 11.62 -18.96 -12.48
CA GLU A 216 11.68 -18.43 -11.12
C GLU A 216 10.69 -17.26 -10.92
N LEU A 217 9.94 -17.28 -9.82
CA LEU A 217 8.99 -16.22 -9.47
C LEU A 217 9.73 -14.89 -9.22
N MET A 218 9.40 -13.87 -10.01
CA MET A 218 10.03 -12.55 -9.93
C MET A 218 9.08 -11.56 -9.23
N ILE A 219 9.27 -11.38 -7.95
CA ILE A 219 8.45 -10.48 -7.11
C ILE A 219 9.14 -9.16 -6.76
N TRP A 220 10.42 -9.04 -7.06
CA TRP A 220 11.22 -7.85 -6.82
C TRP A 220 11.65 -7.23 -8.15
N PRO A 221 11.11 -6.07 -8.55
CA PRO A 221 11.58 -5.37 -9.73
C PRO A 221 13.02 -4.86 -9.50
N PRO A 222 13.89 -4.86 -10.52
CA PRO A 222 15.14 -4.14 -10.43
C PRO A 222 14.88 -2.65 -10.34
N TYR A 223 15.71 -1.90 -9.62
CA TYR A 223 15.68 -0.43 -9.68
C TYR A 223 16.64 0.01 -10.80
N ALA A 224 16.08 0.21 -12.00
CA ALA A 224 16.88 0.41 -13.21
C ALA A 224 16.25 1.40 -14.19
N VAL A 225 17.11 2.11 -14.90
CA VAL A 225 16.80 2.87 -16.10
C VAL A 225 17.35 2.08 -17.29
N ASP A 226 16.64 2.08 -18.41
CA ASP A 226 16.96 1.24 -19.59
C ASP A 226 17.18 -0.24 -19.16
N GLY A 227 16.26 -0.76 -18.30
CA GLY A 227 16.45 -2.07 -17.66
C GLY A 227 16.53 -3.22 -18.63
N VAL A 228 15.64 -3.28 -19.61
CA VAL A 228 15.65 -4.28 -20.68
C VAL A 228 16.82 -4.02 -21.65
N LYS A 229 16.96 -2.79 -22.08
CA LYS A 229 18.04 -2.38 -23.02
C LYS A 229 19.43 -2.68 -22.47
N ASN A 230 19.64 -2.52 -21.16
CA ASN A 230 20.91 -2.81 -20.51
C ASN A 230 21.03 -4.28 -20.02
N GLY A 231 20.08 -5.14 -20.34
CA GLY A 231 20.11 -6.56 -19.97
C GLY A 231 20.02 -6.83 -18.47
N LYS A 232 19.40 -5.93 -17.71
CA LYS A 232 19.08 -6.16 -16.29
C LYS A 232 17.94 -7.13 -16.11
N LEU A 233 17.05 -7.19 -17.08
CA LEU A 233 15.97 -8.16 -17.23
C LEU A 233 15.64 -8.27 -18.73
N SER A 234 15.07 -9.41 -19.12
CA SER A 234 14.49 -9.59 -20.44
C SER A 234 13.10 -8.95 -20.53
N GLU A 235 12.59 -8.73 -21.74
CA GLU A 235 11.20 -8.29 -21.94
C GLU A 235 10.19 -9.24 -21.28
N ARG A 236 10.44 -10.55 -21.35
CA ARG A 236 9.57 -11.57 -20.79
C ARG A 236 9.53 -11.53 -19.25
N GLU A 237 10.69 -11.35 -18.62
CA GLU A 237 10.78 -11.15 -17.16
C GLU A 237 10.08 -9.85 -16.73
N GLY A 238 10.23 -8.78 -17.51
CA GLY A 238 9.52 -7.53 -17.27
C GLY A 238 8.01 -7.69 -17.32
N GLN A 239 7.49 -8.43 -18.30
CA GLN A 239 6.06 -8.77 -18.38
C GLN A 239 5.59 -9.55 -17.15
N HIS A 240 6.40 -10.51 -16.68
CA HIS A 240 6.06 -11.29 -15.49
C HIS A 240 6.04 -10.44 -14.22
N ILE A 241 7.02 -9.58 -14.00
CA ILE A 241 7.04 -8.64 -12.87
C ILE A 241 5.79 -7.75 -12.89
N ARG A 242 5.44 -7.20 -14.06
CA ARG A 242 4.26 -6.36 -14.24
C ARG A 242 2.96 -7.13 -13.97
N ALA A 243 2.87 -8.39 -14.41
CA ALA A 243 1.74 -9.28 -14.14
C ALA A 243 1.59 -9.60 -12.64
N ASN A 244 2.71 -9.78 -11.92
CA ASN A 244 2.69 -9.99 -10.47
C ASN A 244 2.22 -8.75 -9.71
N TYR A 245 2.60 -7.55 -10.13
CA TYR A 245 2.01 -6.31 -9.61
C TYR A 245 0.50 -6.28 -9.82
N GLY A 246 0.02 -6.62 -11.01
CA GLY A 246 -1.41 -6.69 -11.32
C GLY A 246 -2.17 -7.71 -10.46
N SER A 247 -1.55 -8.87 -10.20
CA SER A 247 -2.08 -9.89 -9.30
C SER A 247 -2.24 -9.34 -7.88
N LYS A 248 -1.24 -8.63 -7.39
CA LYS A 248 -1.25 -7.99 -6.07
C LYS A 248 -2.27 -6.88 -6.00
N LEU A 249 -2.35 -6.04 -7.01
CA LEU A 249 -3.37 -4.99 -7.13
C LEU A 249 -4.79 -5.57 -7.09
N SER A 250 -5.06 -6.67 -7.81
CA SER A 250 -6.38 -7.31 -7.78
C SER A 250 -6.69 -7.97 -6.44
N MET A 251 -5.70 -8.50 -5.74
CA MET A 251 -5.86 -9.03 -4.39
C MET A 251 -6.26 -7.92 -3.42
N ILE A 252 -5.53 -6.82 -3.40
CA ILE A 252 -5.84 -5.73 -2.47
C ILE A 252 -7.13 -5.01 -2.81
N ASP A 253 -7.49 -4.90 -4.10
CA ASP A 253 -8.81 -4.42 -4.52
C ASP A 253 -9.94 -5.29 -3.94
N HIS A 254 -9.77 -6.63 -3.95
CA HIS A 254 -10.74 -7.53 -3.34
C HIS A 254 -10.92 -7.25 -1.84
N TRP A 255 -9.81 -7.09 -1.12
CA TRP A 255 -9.86 -6.83 0.33
C TRP A 255 -10.34 -5.42 0.66
N PHE A 256 -10.03 -4.43 -0.17
CA PHE A 256 -10.64 -3.10 -0.10
C PHE A 256 -12.16 -3.18 -0.24
N GLY A 257 -12.67 -4.08 -1.07
CA GLY A 257 -14.09 -4.38 -1.18
C GLY A 257 -14.74 -4.76 0.15
N LYS A 258 -14.04 -5.44 1.07
CA LYS A 258 -14.56 -5.79 2.40
C LYS A 258 -14.78 -4.57 3.28
N ILE A 259 -13.91 -3.56 3.16
CA ILE A 259 -14.10 -2.28 3.84
C ILE A 259 -15.34 -1.57 3.31
N LEU A 260 -15.52 -1.53 1.98
CA LEU A 260 -16.71 -0.92 1.38
C LEU A 260 -18.00 -1.64 1.78
N ASP A 261 -17.98 -2.98 1.80
CA ASP A 261 -19.12 -3.78 2.23
C ASP A 261 -19.48 -3.47 3.69
N GLU A 262 -18.49 -3.27 4.56
CA GLU A 262 -18.74 -2.91 5.95
C GLU A 262 -19.25 -1.47 6.09
N MET A 263 -18.76 -0.54 5.30
CA MET A 263 -19.31 0.83 5.23
C MET A 263 -20.79 0.82 4.85
N ASP A 264 -21.18 -0.05 3.91
CA ASP A 264 -22.57 -0.25 3.49
C ASP A 264 -23.39 -0.92 4.63
N ASN A 265 -22.93 -2.03 5.20
CA ASN A 265 -23.62 -2.79 6.25
C ASN A 265 -23.83 -1.96 7.53
N SER A 266 -22.88 -1.12 7.85
CA SER A 266 -22.94 -0.24 9.01
C SER A 266 -23.58 1.12 8.74
N ASN A 267 -24.02 1.40 7.50
CA ASN A 267 -24.63 2.67 7.09
C ASN A 267 -23.79 3.89 7.49
N LEU A 268 -22.47 3.85 7.22
CA LEU A 268 -21.53 4.88 7.66
C LEU A 268 -21.36 6.02 6.66
N TRP A 269 -21.90 5.92 5.46
CA TRP A 269 -21.65 6.89 4.38
C TRP A 269 -22.19 8.29 4.63
N ASP A 270 -23.29 8.43 5.38
CA ASP A 270 -23.99 9.72 5.54
C ASP A 270 -23.21 10.75 6.33
N ASP A 271 -22.33 10.30 7.25
CA ASP A 271 -21.55 11.17 8.15
C ASP A 271 -20.04 10.93 8.09
N THR A 272 -19.57 10.14 7.13
CA THR A 272 -18.15 9.77 6.98
C THR A 272 -17.56 10.38 5.71
N LEU A 273 -16.45 11.09 5.85
CA LEU A 273 -15.55 11.42 4.75
C LEU A 273 -14.66 10.21 4.46
N PHE A 274 -14.81 9.60 3.29
CA PHE A 274 -13.99 8.47 2.88
C PHE A 274 -13.03 8.90 1.76
N ILE A 275 -11.73 8.69 1.97
CA ILE A 275 -10.66 9.08 1.04
C ILE A 275 -9.86 7.84 0.68
N VAL A 276 -9.62 7.64 -0.62
CA VAL A 276 -8.65 6.68 -1.15
C VAL A 276 -7.56 7.46 -1.86
N CYS A 277 -6.32 7.25 -1.47
CA CYS A 277 -5.16 7.91 -2.04
C CYS A 277 -3.96 6.96 -2.14
N THR A 278 -2.90 7.44 -2.73
CA THR A 278 -1.59 6.81 -2.72
C THR A 278 -0.52 7.86 -2.42
N ASP A 279 0.64 7.41 -2.03
CA ASP A 279 1.83 8.23 -1.84
C ASP A 279 2.53 8.55 -3.17
N HIS A 280 2.67 7.58 -4.07
CA HIS A 280 3.24 7.69 -5.41
C HIS A 280 2.88 6.47 -6.27
N GLY A 281 3.30 6.48 -7.53
CA GLY A 281 3.25 5.32 -8.41
C GLY A 281 4.52 4.47 -8.35
N HIS A 282 4.63 3.56 -9.32
CA HIS A 282 5.76 2.62 -9.45
C HIS A 282 6.05 2.35 -10.94
N TYR A 283 7.31 2.40 -11.36
CA TYR A 283 7.66 2.05 -12.75
C TYR A 283 7.70 0.54 -12.94
N LEU A 284 6.97 0.09 -13.95
CA LEU A 284 6.83 -1.32 -14.33
C LEU A 284 7.11 -1.51 -15.84
N GLY A 285 8.10 -0.78 -16.35
CA GLY A 285 8.53 -0.80 -17.74
C GLY A 285 8.18 0.45 -18.54
N GLU A 286 7.45 1.41 -17.96
CA GLU A 286 7.20 2.69 -18.63
C GLU A 286 8.52 3.41 -18.92
N LYS A 287 8.78 3.71 -20.22
CA LYS A 287 10.06 4.26 -20.72
C LYS A 287 11.29 3.39 -20.40
N ASP A 288 11.08 2.07 -20.26
CA ASP A 288 12.10 1.11 -19.81
C ASP A 288 12.71 1.47 -18.45
N ILE A 289 11.87 2.06 -17.57
CA ILE A 289 12.22 2.34 -16.18
C ILE A 289 11.52 1.30 -15.28
N TRP A 290 12.23 0.83 -14.27
CA TRP A 290 11.79 -0.23 -13.37
C TRP A 290 12.06 0.15 -11.93
N GLY A 291 11.10 -0.15 -11.03
CA GLY A 291 11.21 0.22 -9.62
C GLY A 291 11.04 1.72 -9.39
N LYS A 292 11.77 2.24 -8.43
CA LYS A 292 11.78 3.67 -8.05
C LYS A 292 13.20 4.25 -8.09
N PRO A 293 13.90 4.22 -9.25
CA PRO A 293 15.26 4.74 -9.36
C PRO A 293 15.29 6.25 -9.15
N ARG A 294 16.44 6.77 -8.72
CA ARG A 294 16.67 8.21 -8.55
C ARG A 294 16.92 8.86 -9.90
N VAL A 295 15.86 9.23 -10.57
CA VAL A 295 15.86 9.89 -11.89
C VAL A 295 14.81 11.01 -11.89
N PRO A 296 14.83 11.92 -12.90
CA PRO A 296 13.71 12.85 -13.08
C PRO A 296 12.39 12.09 -13.16
N GLN A 297 11.41 12.51 -12.36
CA GLN A 297 10.14 11.79 -12.22
C GLN A 297 9.21 12.14 -13.38
N TYR A 298 8.41 11.15 -13.79
CA TYR A 298 7.39 11.27 -14.81
C TYR A 298 6.00 11.04 -14.21
N GLU A 299 4.97 11.19 -15.04
CA GLU A 299 3.55 11.03 -14.68
C GLU A 299 3.26 9.71 -13.91
N THR A 300 3.92 8.61 -14.29
CA THR A 300 3.77 7.32 -13.61
C THR A 300 4.02 7.40 -12.10
N MET A 301 5.01 8.19 -11.69
CA MET A 301 5.36 8.33 -10.27
C MET A 301 4.55 9.41 -9.56
N GLY A 302 4.36 10.56 -10.21
CA GLY A 302 3.87 11.76 -9.57
C GLY A 302 2.38 12.01 -9.73
N HIS A 303 1.77 11.58 -10.84
CA HIS A 303 0.35 11.76 -11.13
C HIS A 303 -0.46 10.64 -10.49
N THR A 304 -0.97 10.88 -9.32
CA THR A 304 -1.55 9.88 -8.42
C THR A 304 -3.07 9.89 -8.41
N PRO A 305 -3.73 8.75 -8.11
CA PRO A 305 -5.18 8.70 -7.92
C PRO A 305 -5.59 9.34 -6.58
N LEU A 306 -6.71 10.03 -6.59
CA LEU A 306 -7.40 10.56 -5.41
C LEU A 306 -8.90 10.63 -5.67
#